data_a9a639584425f50e744bfabc4b24edae
#
_entry.id   a9a639584425f50e744bfabc4b24edae
#
_cell.length_a   1.000
_cell.length_b   1.000
_cell.length_c   1.000
_cell.angle_alpha   90.00
_cell.angle_beta   90.00
_cell.angle_gamma   90.00
#
_symmetry.space_group_name_H-M   'P 1'
#
loop_
_entity.id
_entity.type
_entity.pdbx_description
1 polymer ?
#
loop_
_entity_poly.entity_id
_entity_poly.type
_entity_poly.pdbx_seq_one_letter_code
_entity_poly.pdbx_strand_id
1 'polypeptide(L)'
;LHDALPISRRSVRTYTDAPVSDALVEEILRCGMQAPSACNEQPWQFVVVRDKAMLAKVGGINPYAAYAKNAPVAILVAGDLSLEKCGGYWIEDTSACAENMLLAAHALGLGAVWTGIYPLPERVEAFRALLGMPETVTPMALLVMGHPAEHPAPQYRFRPERIHREKWLVPARDPA
;
A
#
# COMPACT_ATOMS: atom_id res chain seq x y z
N LEU A 1 -7.05 -6.97 -22.56
CA LEU A 1 -7.02 -7.11 -21.08
C LEU A 1 -5.61 -7.21 -20.49
N HIS A 2 -4.56 -7.49 -21.31
CA HIS A 2 -3.18 -7.59 -20.79
C HIS A 2 -2.65 -6.25 -20.27
N ASP A 3 -3.21 -5.13 -20.70
CA ASP A 3 -2.83 -3.77 -20.27
C ASP A 3 -3.73 -3.22 -19.16
N ALA A 4 -4.66 -4.02 -18.63
CA ALA A 4 -5.48 -3.60 -17.49
C ALA A 4 -4.60 -3.29 -16.30
N LEU A 5 -4.84 -2.17 -15.62
CA LEU A 5 -4.01 -1.66 -14.51
C LEU A 5 -3.66 -2.72 -13.45
N PRO A 6 -4.60 -3.58 -12.99
CA PRO A 6 -4.26 -4.62 -12.02
C PRO A 6 -3.29 -5.68 -12.57
N ILE A 7 -3.32 -5.93 -13.89
CA ILE A 7 -2.45 -6.92 -14.55
C ILE A 7 -1.07 -6.36 -14.82
N SER A 8 -0.97 -5.10 -15.24
CA SER A 8 0.29 -4.45 -15.62
C SER A 8 1.05 -3.87 -14.42
N ARG A 9 0.37 -3.42 -13.33
CA ARG A 9 1.02 -2.86 -12.15
C ARG A 9 2.07 -3.81 -11.55
N ARG A 10 3.24 -3.25 -11.23
CA ARG A 10 4.33 -3.95 -10.56
C ARG A 10 4.82 -3.14 -9.35
N SER A 11 5.45 -3.82 -8.40
CA SER A 11 6.20 -3.16 -7.32
C SER A 11 7.50 -2.61 -7.90
N VAL A 12 7.65 -1.29 -7.85
CA VAL A 12 8.84 -0.56 -8.31
C VAL A 12 9.57 -0.01 -7.08
N ARG A 13 10.88 -0.22 -7.01
CA ARG A 13 11.73 0.16 -5.86
C ARG A 13 12.90 1.06 -6.24
N THR A 14 13.07 1.31 -7.54
CA THR A 14 14.10 2.21 -8.07
C THR A 14 13.43 3.36 -8.81
N TYR A 15 13.78 4.57 -8.40
CA TYR A 15 13.15 5.79 -8.89
C TYR A 15 14.19 6.73 -9.46
N THR A 16 13.76 7.61 -10.37
CA THR A 16 14.55 8.76 -10.82
C THR A 16 14.51 9.86 -9.77
N ASP A 17 15.37 10.87 -9.92
CA ASP A 17 15.38 12.04 -9.05
C ASP A 17 14.26 13.05 -9.36
N ALA A 18 13.43 12.77 -10.38
CA ALA A 18 12.33 13.64 -10.76
C ALA A 18 11.30 13.78 -9.62
N PRO A 19 10.90 15.00 -9.26
CA PRO A 19 9.94 15.22 -8.21
C PRO A 19 8.54 14.74 -8.62
N VAL A 20 7.78 14.21 -7.66
CA VAL A 20 6.34 13.95 -7.82
C VAL A 20 5.59 15.20 -7.37
N SER A 21 4.78 15.80 -8.24
CA SER A 21 4.02 17.02 -7.92
C SER A 21 2.97 16.79 -6.83
N ASP A 22 2.57 17.87 -6.13
CA ASP A 22 1.50 17.81 -5.14
C ASP A 22 0.16 17.40 -5.78
N ALA A 23 -0.11 17.85 -7.00
CA ALA A 23 -1.30 17.48 -7.75
C ALA A 23 -1.40 15.96 -7.99
N LEU A 24 -0.28 15.31 -8.34
CA LEU A 24 -0.25 13.84 -8.49
C LEU A 24 -0.49 13.12 -7.16
N VAL A 25 0.10 13.61 -6.07
CA VAL A 25 -0.13 13.04 -4.75
C VAL A 25 -1.59 13.21 -4.31
N GLU A 26 -2.18 14.38 -4.54
CA GLU A 26 -3.58 14.64 -4.22
C GLU A 26 -4.51 13.71 -5.02
N GLU A 27 -4.25 13.50 -6.30
CA GLU A 27 -5.04 12.59 -7.14
C GLU A 27 -4.95 11.14 -6.64
N ILE A 28 -3.77 10.69 -6.24
CA ILE A 28 -3.58 9.36 -5.65
C ILE A 28 -4.37 9.23 -4.34
N LEU A 29 -4.34 10.24 -3.47
CA LEU A 29 -5.11 10.26 -2.23
C LEU A 29 -6.61 10.24 -2.50
N ARG A 30 -7.10 11.03 -3.49
CA ARG A 30 -8.51 11.01 -3.93
C ARG A 30 -8.95 9.61 -4.36
N CYS A 31 -8.12 8.94 -5.19
CA CYS A 31 -8.41 7.57 -5.63
C CYS A 31 -8.44 6.59 -4.45
N GLY A 32 -7.52 6.72 -3.50
CA GLY A 32 -7.51 5.91 -2.28
C GLY A 32 -8.81 6.05 -1.49
N MET A 33 -9.26 7.27 -1.27
CA MET A 33 -10.47 7.59 -0.52
C MET A 33 -11.77 7.14 -1.22
N GLN A 34 -11.73 6.66 -2.47
CA GLN A 34 -12.87 6.03 -3.16
C GLN A 34 -13.00 4.54 -2.86
N ALA A 35 -12.16 3.98 -2.01
CA ALA A 35 -12.27 2.58 -1.62
C ALA A 35 -13.60 2.31 -0.88
N PRO A 36 -14.18 1.11 -1.02
CA PRO A 36 -15.26 0.71 -0.14
C PRO A 36 -14.74 0.53 1.29
N SER A 37 -15.61 0.71 2.27
CA SER A 37 -15.31 0.43 3.68
C SER A 37 -16.49 -0.19 4.39
N ALA A 38 -16.25 -0.97 5.42
CA ALA A 38 -17.27 -1.57 6.24
C ALA A 38 -18.15 -0.45 6.85
N CYS A 39 -19.47 -0.60 6.81
CA CYS A 39 -20.40 0.41 7.31
C CYS A 39 -20.15 1.84 6.81
N ASN A 40 -19.42 1.99 5.69
CA ASN A 40 -18.95 3.28 5.16
C ASN A 40 -18.21 4.12 6.21
N GLU A 41 -17.38 3.50 7.03
CA GLU A 41 -16.70 4.15 8.15
C GLU A 41 -15.46 4.95 7.75
N GLN A 42 -14.84 4.60 6.60
CA GLN A 42 -13.74 5.37 5.98
C GLN A 42 -12.60 5.69 6.96
N PRO A 43 -12.01 4.68 7.62
CA PRO A 43 -11.10 4.89 8.75
C PRO A 43 -9.69 5.35 8.33
N TRP A 44 -9.41 5.44 7.05
CA TRP A 44 -8.09 5.75 6.52
C TRP A 44 -7.60 7.14 6.90
N GLN A 45 -6.34 7.20 7.31
CA GLN A 45 -5.57 8.40 7.56
C GLN A 45 -4.25 8.32 6.79
N PHE A 46 -3.67 9.47 6.45
CA PHE A 46 -2.46 9.51 5.64
C PHE A 46 -1.41 10.45 6.21
N VAL A 47 -0.13 10.05 6.11
CA VAL A 47 0.99 10.96 6.31
C VAL A 47 1.84 10.97 5.04
N VAL A 48 1.93 12.13 4.39
CA VAL A 48 2.77 12.32 3.20
C VAL A 48 4.17 12.74 3.64
N VAL A 49 5.17 11.96 3.26
CA VAL A 49 6.58 12.18 3.62
C VAL A 49 7.37 12.53 2.36
N ARG A 50 7.99 13.71 2.34
CA ARG A 50 8.84 14.21 1.25
C ARG A 50 10.23 14.62 1.71
N ASP A 51 10.37 14.95 3.00
CA ASP A 51 11.66 15.33 3.58
C ASP A 51 12.64 14.15 3.49
N LYS A 52 13.81 14.39 2.93
CA LYS A 52 14.83 13.35 2.69
C LYS A 52 15.31 12.68 3.98
N ALA A 53 15.46 13.44 5.06
CA ALA A 53 15.88 12.89 6.34
C ALA A 53 14.77 12.02 6.95
N MET A 54 13.50 12.43 6.79
CA MET A 54 12.35 11.66 7.24
C MET A 54 12.17 10.40 6.39
N LEU A 55 12.33 10.48 5.05
CA LEU A 55 12.30 9.30 4.16
C LEU A 55 13.38 8.27 4.53
N ALA A 56 14.57 8.72 4.91
CA ALA A 56 15.62 7.84 5.41
C ALA A 56 15.24 7.17 6.74
N LYS A 57 14.62 7.92 7.66
CA LYS A 57 14.16 7.39 8.95
C LYS A 57 13.04 6.36 8.80
N VAL A 58 11.98 6.67 8.05
CA VAL A 58 10.88 5.72 7.80
C VAL A 58 11.36 4.47 7.04
N GLY A 59 12.31 4.63 6.11
CA GLY A 59 12.95 3.51 5.42
C GLY A 59 13.82 2.65 6.35
N GLY A 60 14.37 3.24 7.41
CA GLY A 60 15.22 2.54 8.38
C GLY A 60 14.46 1.66 9.37
N ILE A 61 13.16 1.94 9.61
CA ILE A 61 12.33 1.12 10.52
C ILE A 61 12.12 -0.29 9.97
N ASN A 62 12.00 -0.42 8.65
CA ASN A 62 11.78 -1.70 8.00
C ASN A 62 12.98 -2.04 7.10
N PRO A 63 13.73 -3.13 7.36
CA PRO A 63 14.90 -3.51 6.56
C PRO A 63 14.58 -3.73 5.07
N TYR A 64 13.31 -4.01 4.75
CA TYR A 64 12.83 -4.17 3.38
C TYR A 64 12.39 -2.84 2.73
N ALA A 65 12.58 -1.70 3.38
CA ALA A 65 12.18 -0.39 2.90
C ALA A 65 13.37 0.57 2.68
N ALA A 66 14.60 0.08 2.69
CA ALA A 66 15.81 0.91 2.55
C ALA A 66 15.84 1.78 1.29
N TYR A 67 15.08 1.42 0.25
CA TYR A 67 14.91 2.20 -0.98
C TYR A 67 14.11 3.50 -0.76
N ALA A 68 13.33 3.63 0.32
CA ALA A 68 12.53 4.82 0.59
C ALA A 68 13.38 6.11 0.67
N LYS A 69 14.62 6.03 1.17
CA LYS A 69 15.55 7.16 1.21
C LYS A 69 15.87 7.78 -0.15
N ASN A 70 15.70 7.01 -1.23
CA ASN A 70 15.98 7.43 -2.61
C ASN A 70 14.69 7.84 -3.35
N ALA A 71 13.53 7.67 -2.74
CA ALA A 71 12.26 8.06 -3.35
C ALA A 71 11.99 9.56 -3.18
N PRO A 72 11.23 10.18 -4.10
CA PRO A 72 10.77 11.58 -3.95
C PRO A 72 9.62 11.73 -2.95
N VAL A 73 8.86 10.67 -2.67
CA VAL A 73 7.72 10.70 -1.77
C VAL A 73 7.39 9.31 -1.25
N ALA A 74 6.90 9.26 -0.01
CA ALA A 74 6.22 8.09 0.54
C ALA A 74 4.92 8.53 1.23
N ILE A 75 3.89 7.68 1.20
CA ILE A 75 2.62 7.91 1.87
C ILE A 75 2.39 6.78 2.86
N LEU A 76 2.33 7.12 4.13
CA LEU A 76 1.83 6.20 5.14
C LEU A 76 0.32 6.11 5.03
N VAL A 77 -0.21 4.89 4.98
CA VAL A 77 -1.64 4.60 5.13
C VAL A 77 -1.85 4.02 6.52
N ALA A 78 -2.80 4.58 7.25
CA ALA A 78 -3.14 4.18 8.61
C ALA A 78 -4.65 4.10 8.79
N GLY A 79 -5.11 3.35 9.78
CA GLY A 79 -6.51 3.31 10.20
C GLY A 79 -6.71 4.03 11.53
N ASP A 80 -7.70 4.90 11.61
CA ASP A 80 -8.17 5.48 12.86
C ASP A 80 -9.27 4.60 13.45
N LEU A 81 -8.92 3.85 14.48
CA LEU A 81 -9.82 2.89 15.11
C LEU A 81 -10.99 3.56 15.85
N SER A 82 -10.89 4.86 16.12
CA SER A 82 -11.99 5.61 16.71
C SER A 82 -13.14 5.86 15.75
N LEU A 83 -12.94 5.68 14.45
CA LEU A 83 -13.93 5.81 13.39
C LEU A 83 -14.65 4.49 13.09
N GLU A 84 -14.17 3.35 13.62
CA GLU A 84 -14.80 2.05 13.38
C GLU A 84 -16.23 2.02 13.97
N LYS A 85 -17.16 1.57 13.14
CA LYS A 85 -18.57 1.28 13.53
C LYS A 85 -18.81 -0.21 13.60
N CYS A 86 -18.07 -0.96 12.79
CA CYS A 86 -18.10 -2.42 12.68
C CYS A 86 -16.71 -2.94 13.02
N GLY A 87 -16.36 -3.11 14.27
CA GLY A 87 -14.99 -3.32 14.74
C GLY A 87 -14.23 -4.43 14.02
N GLY A 88 -12.95 -4.15 13.71
CA GLY A 88 -11.99 -5.08 13.13
C GLY A 88 -11.81 -4.99 11.61
N TYR A 89 -12.61 -4.23 10.87
CA TYR A 89 -12.54 -4.12 9.41
C TYR A 89 -11.58 -3.04 8.89
N TRP A 90 -11.01 -2.22 9.76
CA TRP A 90 -10.12 -1.14 9.36
C TRP A 90 -8.92 -1.61 8.49
N ILE A 91 -8.48 -2.87 8.67
CA ILE A 91 -7.37 -3.46 7.90
C ILE A 91 -7.78 -3.67 6.44
N GLU A 92 -8.96 -4.29 6.23
CA GLU A 92 -9.52 -4.53 4.90
C GLU A 92 -9.78 -3.19 4.20
N ASP A 93 -10.37 -2.23 4.92
CA ASP A 93 -10.69 -0.91 4.41
C ASP A 93 -9.45 -0.14 3.97
N THR A 94 -8.44 -0.07 4.85
CA THR A 94 -7.16 0.59 4.53
C THR A 94 -6.37 -0.17 3.46
N SER A 95 -6.52 -1.49 3.36
CA SER A 95 -5.91 -2.30 2.30
C SER A 95 -6.56 -2.02 0.95
N ALA A 96 -7.88 -1.92 0.88
CA ALA A 96 -8.60 -1.53 -0.34
C ALA A 96 -8.20 -0.11 -0.78
N CYS A 97 -8.11 0.83 0.17
CA CYS A 97 -7.62 2.18 -0.06
C CYS A 97 -6.19 2.17 -0.64
N ALA A 98 -5.27 1.44 -0.02
CA ALA A 98 -3.87 1.35 -0.47
C ALA A 98 -3.76 0.74 -1.87
N GLU A 99 -4.54 -0.29 -2.21
CA GLU A 99 -4.52 -0.86 -3.58
C GLU A 99 -5.05 0.13 -4.60
N ASN A 100 -6.13 0.88 -4.32
CA ASN A 100 -6.58 1.98 -5.18
C ASN A 100 -5.46 3.01 -5.42
N MET A 101 -4.72 3.38 -4.38
CA MET A 101 -3.58 4.31 -4.49
C MET A 101 -2.47 3.75 -5.38
N LEU A 102 -2.15 2.45 -5.26
CA LEU A 102 -1.14 1.78 -6.09
C LEU A 102 -1.56 1.74 -7.56
N LEU A 103 -2.83 1.47 -7.84
CA LEU A 103 -3.39 1.47 -9.18
C LEU A 103 -3.40 2.89 -9.78
N ALA A 104 -3.78 3.89 -8.99
CA ALA A 104 -3.74 5.29 -9.40
C ALA A 104 -2.32 5.75 -9.73
N ALA A 105 -1.35 5.45 -8.87
CA ALA A 105 0.07 5.76 -9.13
C ALA A 105 0.53 5.15 -10.46
N HIS A 106 0.18 3.89 -10.72
CA HIS A 106 0.52 3.22 -11.98
C HIS A 106 -0.17 3.87 -13.18
N ALA A 107 -1.46 4.22 -13.09
CA ALA A 107 -2.21 4.91 -14.14
C ALA A 107 -1.61 6.28 -14.48
N LEU A 108 -1.06 6.97 -13.48
CA LEU A 108 -0.41 8.28 -13.60
C LEU A 108 1.07 8.18 -14.03
N GLY A 109 1.55 6.99 -14.41
CA GLY A 109 2.93 6.77 -14.87
C GLY A 109 3.96 6.71 -13.74
N LEU A 110 3.54 6.59 -12.48
CA LEU A 110 4.44 6.44 -11.35
C LEU A 110 4.69 4.96 -11.03
N GLY A 111 5.88 4.67 -10.53
CA GLY A 111 6.22 3.43 -9.87
C GLY A 111 5.90 3.52 -8.38
N ALA A 112 5.32 2.46 -7.82
CA ALA A 112 5.03 2.40 -6.40
C ALA A 112 5.25 1.00 -5.83
N VAL A 113 5.43 0.92 -4.50
CA VAL A 113 5.54 -0.34 -3.79
C VAL A 113 4.89 -0.26 -2.42
N TRP A 114 4.21 -1.32 -2.03
CA TRP A 114 3.69 -1.54 -0.68
C TRP A 114 4.78 -2.06 0.24
N THR A 115 5.00 -1.37 1.35
CA THR A 115 5.87 -1.82 2.44
C THR A 115 5.03 -2.02 3.69
N GLY A 116 4.89 -3.28 4.15
CA GLY A 116 4.05 -3.63 5.29
C GLY A 116 4.62 -3.11 6.62
N ILE A 117 3.72 -2.56 7.45
CA ILE A 117 3.99 -2.14 8.83
C ILE A 117 3.22 -3.06 9.77
N TYR A 118 1.90 -3.03 9.70
CA TYR A 118 1.02 -3.97 10.42
C TYR A 118 1.16 -5.40 9.84
N PRO A 119 1.10 -6.46 10.63
CA PRO A 119 0.73 -6.53 12.06
C PRO A 119 1.93 -6.56 13.03
N LEU A 120 3.11 -6.11 12.64
CA LEU A 120 4.33 -6.23 13.46
C LEU A 120 4.38 -5.10 14.51
N PRO A 121 4.24 -5.42 15.83
CA PRO A 121 4.13 -4.41 16.88
C PRO A 121 5.32 -3.46 16.92
N GLU A 122 6.54 -3.97 16.75
CA GLU A 122 7.76 -3.16 16.74
C GLU A 122 7.79 -2.13 15.63
N ARG A 123 7.21 -2.44 14.46
CA ARG A 123 7.09 -1.47 13.35
C ARG A 123 5.99 -0.45 13.63
N VAL A 124 4.84 -0.94 14.09
CA VAL A 124 3.70 -0.08 14.44
C VAL A 124 4.14 0.98 15.43
N GLU A 125 4.79 0.60 16.53
CA GLU A 125 5.23 1.51 17.57
C GLU A 125 6.34 2.46 17.07
N ALA A 126 7.29 1.97 16.28
CA ALA A 126 8.34 2.81 15.73
C ALA A 126 7.80 3.88 14.77
N PHE A 127 6.83 3.54 13.91
CA PHE A 127 6.19 4.52 13.02
C PHE A 127 5.33 5.50 13.82
N ARG A 128 4.58 5.02 14.82
CA ARG A 128 3.77 5.88 15.69
C ARG A 128 4.64 6.92 16.40
N ALA A 129 5.72 6.47 17.03
CA ALA A 129 6.65 7.35 17.74
C ALA A 129 7.35 8.34 16.80
N LEU A 130 7.83 7.88 15.63
CA LEU A 130 8.56 8.73 14.69
C LEU A 130 7.68 9.82 14.09
N LEU A 131 6.41 9.52 13.80
CA LEU A 131 5.48 10.43 13.12
C LEU A 131 4.52 11.15 14.08
N GLY A 132 4.63 10.94 15.40
CA GLY A 132 3.78 11.58 16.39
C GLY A 132 2.31 11.20 16.28
N MET A 133 2.02 9.95 15.95
CA MET A 133 0.65 9.49 15.71
C MET A 133 -0.08 9.22 17.03
N PRO A 134 -1.39 9.57 17.14
CA PRO A 134 -2.19 9.27 18.31
C PRO A 134 -2.38 7.75 18.48
N GLU A 135 -2.70 7.29 19.69
CA GLU A 135 -2.89 5.88 20.02
C GLU A 135 -4.05 5.22 19.24
N THR A 136 -5.08 6.02 18.91
CA THR A 136 -6.23 5.56 18.11
C THR A 136 -5.89 5.28 16.65
N VAL A 137 -4.75 5.79 16.15
CA VAL A 137 -4.35 5.62 14.75
C VAL A 137 -3.26 4.57 14.64
N THR A 138 -3.56 3.53 13.88
CA THR A 138 -2.63 2.41 13.66
C THR A 138 -2.04 2.45 12.25
N PRO A 139 -0.71 2.62 12.10
CA PRO A 139 -0.05 2.58 10.80
C PRO A 139 -0.15 1.19 10.17
N MET A 140 -0.64 1.12 8.93
CA MET A 140 -0.88 -0.14 8.21
C MET A 140 0.21 -0.44 7.21
N ALA A 141 0.54 0.51 6.34
CA ALA A 141 1.55 0.35 5.29
C ALA A 141 2.19 1.67 4.89
N LEU A 142 3.42 1.60 4.39
CA LEU A 142 4.11 2.71 3.74
C LEU A 142 4.11 2.45 2.22
N LEU A 143 3.49 3.33 1.46
CA LEU A 143 3.52 3.32 0.00
C LEU A 143 4.66 4.24 -0.45
N VAL A 144 5.74 3.67 -0.97
CA VAL A 144 6.88 4.43 -1.50
C VAL A 144 6.69 4.57 -3.00
N MET A 145 6.85 5.78 -3.55
CA MET A 145 6.57 6.05 -4.95
C MET A 145 7.45 7.15 -5.55
N GLY A 146 7.54 7.11 -6.88
CA GLY A 146 8.29 8.06 -7.69
C GLY A 146 8.19 7.74 -9.17
N HIS A 147 8.87 8.52 -10.02
CA HIS A 147 9.00 8.18 -11.44
C HIS A 147 9.91 6.94 -11.56
N PRO A 148 9.43 5.85 -12.21
CA PRO A 148 10.15 4.59 -12.23
C PRO A 148 11.47 4.69 -13.01
N ALA A 149 12.56 4.20 -12.42
CA ALA A 149 13.83 3.98 -13.11
C ALA A 149 14.01 2.52 -13.55
N GLU A 150 13.02 1.66 -13.24
CA GLU A 150 12.96 0.26 -13.62
C GLU A 150 11.56 -0.10 -14.12
N HIS A 151 11.50 -1.05 -15.04
CA HIS A 151 10.22 -1.57 -15.56
C HIS A 151 10.17 -3.09 -15.39
N PRO A 152 9.75 -3.59 -14.21
CA PRO A 152 9.71 -5.02 -13.94
C PRO A 152 8.79 -5.75 -14.92
N ALA A 153 9.24 -6.91 -15.41
CA ALA A 153 8.50 -7.69 -16.38
C ALA A 153 7.11 -8.11 -15.88
N PRO A 154 6.13 -8.23 -16.78
CA PRO A 154 4.82 -8.79 -16.46
C PRO A 154 4.94 -10.18 -15.81
N GLN A 155 4.01 -10.49 -14.90
CA GLN A 155 3.95 -11.78 -14.23
C GLN A 155 2.58 -12.41 -14.43
N TYR A 156 2.55 -13.65 -14.85
CA TYR A 156 1.33 -14.42 -14.94
C TYR A 156 1.01 -15.05 -13.57
N ARG A 157 -0.07 -14.55 -12.92
CA ARG A 157 -0.48 -14.95 -11.58
C ARG A 157 -1.81 -15.69 -11.51
N PHE A 158 -2.47 -15.86 -12.64
CA PHE A 158 -3.73 -16.60 -12.70
C PHE A 158 -3.49 -18.06 -12.33
N ARG A 159 -4.30 -18.59 -11.43
CA ARG A 159 -4.22 -19.95 -10.89
C ARG A 159 -5.61 -20.57 -10.89
N PRO A 160 -6.00 -21.27 -11.96
CA PRO A 160 -7.34 -21.86 -12.08
C PRO A 160 -7.62 -22.86 -10.97
N GLU A 161 -6.61 -23.56 -10.46
CA GLU A 161 -6.71 -24.51 -9.35
C GLU A 161 -7.15 -23.88 -8.02
N ARG A 162 -7.15 -22.54 -7.93
CA ARG A 162 -7.63 -21.78 -6.76
C ARG A 162 -9.07 -21.33 -6.89
N ILE A 163 -9.74 -21.72 -7.98
CA ILE A 163 -11.12 -21.33 -8.25
C ILE A 163 -12.01 -22.52 -7.97
N HIS A 164 -12.83 -22.40 -6.94
CA HIS A 164 -13.85 -23.37 -6.57
C HIS A 164 -15.21 -22.83 -7.00
N ARG A 165 -16.13 -23.71 -7.46
CA ARG A 165 -17.48 -23.33 -7.89
C ARG A 165 -18.48 -23.90 -6.89
N GLU A 166 -19.41 -23.06 -6.42
CA GLU A 166 -20.47 -23.30 -5.43
C GLU A 166 -19.96 -23.81 -4.07
N LYS A 167 -18.95 -24.70 -4.05
CA LYS A 167 -18.39 -25.28 -2.81
C LYS A 167 -16.88 -25.37 -2.92
N TRP A 168 -16.20 -25.35 -1.78
CA TRP A 168 -14.78 -25.65 -1.69
C TRP A 168 -14.53 -27.11 -2.05
N LEU A 169 -13.82 -27.36 -3.15
CA LEU A 169 -13.43 -28.69 -3.59
C LEU A 169 -12.06 -29.03 -2.99
N VAL A 170 -12.01 -30.08 -2.18
CA VAL A 170 -10.74 -30.65 -1.74
C VAL A 170 -10.21 -31.50 -2.90
N PRO A 171 -8.97 -31.26 -3.41
CA PRO A 171 -8.38 -32.17 -4.38
C PRO A 171 -8.34 -33.59 -3.83
N ALA A 172 -8.75 -34.58 -4.62
CA ALA A 172 -8.54 -35.97 -4.26
C ALA A 172 -7.04 -36.17 -3.94
N ARG A 173 -6.71 -36.69 -2.78
CA ARG A 173 -5.34 -37.12 -2.50
C ARG A 173 -5.04 -38.25 -3.45
N ASP A 174 -4.02 -38.10 -4.29
CA ASP A 174 -3.52 -39.24 -5.03
C ASP A 174 -3.22 -40.36 -4.03
N PRO A 175 -3.74 -41.58 -4.27
CA PRO A 175 -3.36 -42.71 -3.45
C PRO A 175 -1.84 -42.93 -3.57
N ALA A 176 -1.15 -42.99 -2.43
CA ALA A 176 0.29 -43.23 -2.34
C ALA A 176 0.67 -44.60 -2.92
#